data_93742780c4e7981c8e66b09ce25b135a
#
_entry.id   93742780c4e7981c8e66b09ce25b135a
#
_cell.length_a   1.000
_cell.length_b   1.000
_cell.length_c   1.000
_cell.angle_alpha   90.00
_cell.angle_beta   90.00
_cell.angle_gamma   90.00
#
_symmetry.space_group_name_H-M   'P 1'
#
loop_
_entity.id
_entity.type
_entity.pdbx_description
1 polymer ?
#
loop_
_entity_poly.entity_id
_entity_poly.type
_entity_poly.pdbx_seq_one_letter_code
_entity_poly.pdbx_strand_id
1 'polypeptide(L)'
;GFEEGNEIAPEFARMAEAAGASAVAVHGRYAQQFYRGRADWDVIARVKRSVDIPVIGNGDIACGKDAQRMIDETSCDAIMVGRAAEGNPWIFRDIRSVLETGKSLPEPTIEERMALALRHAELLASYEGKSIVRMRKHAMWYVGGLKEASALRRDITTAVTLDDFRAIFERALRLNEEH
;
A
#
# COMPACT_ATOMS: atom_id res chain seq x y z
N GLY A 1 7.89 -18.65 -5.95
CA GLY A 1 7.40 -20.04 -5.97
C GLY A 1 5.99 -20.17 -5.39
N PHE A 2 5.34 -21.31 -5.64
CA PHE A 2 4.01 -21.58 -5.08
C PHE A 2 4.12 -22.14 -3.65
N GLU A 3 5.05 -23.05 -3.44
CA GLU A 3 5.29 -23.78 -2.20
C GLU A 3 6.66 -23.43 -1.62
N GLU A 4 6.78 -23.54 -0.30
CA GLU A 4 8.05 -23.39 0.40
C GLU A 4 9.04 -24.45 -0.07
N GLY A 5 10.30 -24.04 -0.28
CA GLY A 5 11.35 -24.92 -0.81
C GLY A 5 11.35 -25.06 -2.34
N ASN A 6 10.33 -24.59 -3.04
CA ASN A 6 10.27 -24.58 -4.51
C ASN A 6 10.49 -23.17 -5.05
N GLU A 7 11.73 -22.68 -4.92
CA GLU A 7 12.10 -21.35 -5.40
C GLU A 7 12.50 -21.40 -6.87
N ILE A 8 11.69 -20.75 -7.71
CA ILE A 8 11.92 -20.63 -9.15
C ILE A 8 12.11 -19.17 -9.60
N ALA A 9 12.07 -18.21 -8.67
CA ALA A 9 12.01 -16.80 -9.02
C ALA A 9 13.20 -16.29 -9.87
N PRO A 10 14.47 -16.63 -9.57
CA PRO A 10 15.59 -16.20 -10.41
C PRO A 10 15.57 -16.82 -11.80
N GLU A 11 15.19 -18.10 -11.93
CA GLU A 11 15.08 -18.77 -13.22
C GLU A 11 13.94 -18.19 -14.05
N PHE A 12 12.76 -18.03 -13.44
CA PHE A 12 11.62 -17.43 -14.11
C PHE A 12 11.88 -15.99 -14.56
N ALA A 13 12.61 -15.19 -13.77
CA ALA A 13 12.99 -13.83 -14.14
C ALA A 13 13.89 -13.81 -15.39
N ARG A 14 14.87 -14.71 -15.48
CA ARG A 14 15.71 -14.86 -16.71
C ARG A 14 14.88 -15.27 -17.93
N MET A 15 13.92 -16.17 -17.74
CA MET A 15 13.00 -16.57 -18.82
C MET A 15 12.14 -15.40 -19.29
N ALA A 16 11.61 -14.61 -18.35
CA ALA A 16 10.81 -13.41 -18.65
C ALA A 16 11.64 -12.37 -19.42
N GLU A 17 12.88 -12.11 -18.98
CA GLU A 17 13.81 -11.21 -19.67
C GLU A 17 14.10 -11.70 -21.09
N ALA A 18 14.43 -12.98 -21.27
CA ALA A 18 14.69 -13.57 -22.59
C ALA A 18 13.44 -13.51 -23.50
N ALA A 19 12.23 -13.52 -22.93
CA ALA A 19 10.98 -13.34 -23.64
C ALA A 19 10.63 -11.86 -23.92
N GLY A 20 11.47 -10.89 -23.51
CA GLY A 20 11.31 -9.47 -23.82
C GLY A 20 10.61 -8.66 -22.72
N ALA A 21 10.52 -9.14 -21.49
CA ALA A 21 10.06 -8.32 -20.36
C ALA A 21 11.01 -7.13 -20.14
N SER A 22 10.44 -5.94 -19.91
CA SER A 22 11.21 -4.71 -19.67
C SER A 22 11.52 -4.46 -18.19
N ALA A 23 10.86 -5.16 -17.29
CA ALA A 23 11.08 -5.14 -15.84
C ALA A 23 10.40 -6.35 -15.20
N VAL A 24 10.79 -6.71 -13.98
CA VAL A 24 10.12 -7.74 -13.17
C VAL A 24 9.82 -7.22 -11.77
N ALA A 25 8.62 -7.51 -11.26
CA ALA A 25 8.27 -7.27 -9.87
C ALA A 25 8.33 -8.59 -9.10
N VAL A 26 9.00 -8.58 -7.94
CA VAL A 26 9.21 -9.76 -7.11
C VAL A 26 8.64 -9.56 -5.72
N HIS A 27 7.66 -10.40 -5.34
CA HIS A 27 7.16 -10.45 -3.97
C HIS A 27 7.88 -11.56 -3.19
N GLY A 28 8.51 -11.21 -2.08
CA GLY A 28 9.34 -12.11 -1.27
C GLY A 28 8.56 -13.12 -0.43
N ARG A 29 7.47 -13.70 -0.96
CA ARG A 29 6.70 -14.78 -0.32
C ARG A 29 6.29 -15.85 -1.29
N TYR A 30 6.19 -17.08 -0.81
CA TYR A 30 5.49 -18.13 -1.53
C TYR A 30 3.98 -17.89 -1.53
N ALA A 31 3.26 -18.34 -2.56
CA ALA A 31 1.82 -18.13 -2.67
C ALA A 31 1.06 -18.73 -1.47
N GLN A 32 1.46 -19.89 -0.98
CA GLN A 32 0.86 -20.55 0.19
C GLN A 32 1.09 -19.83 1.52
N GLN A 33 2.10 -18.95 1.60
CA GLN A 33 2.35 -18.15 2.80
C GLN A 33 1.26 -17.09 3.02
N PHE A 34 0.59 -16.63 1.96
CA PHE A 34 -0.26 -15.44 2.00
C PHE A 34 0.51 -14.26 2.63
N TYR A 35 0.07 -13.81 3.82
CA TYR A 35 0.72 -12.72 4.56
C TYR A 35 1.38 -13.18 5.88
N ARG A 36 1.55 -14.50 6.08
CA ARG A 36 2.19 -15.02 7.29
C ARG A 36 3.71 -14.83 7.23
N GLY A 37 4.32 -14.74 8.42
CA GLY A 37 5.76 -14.56 8.52
C GLY A 37 6.26 -13.25 7.90
N ARG A 38 7.52 -13.24 7.52
CA ARG A 38 8.17 -12.12 6.83
C ARG A 38 8.41 -12.45 5.37
N ALA A 39 8.43 -11.41 4.52
CA ALA A 39 8.89 -11.53 3.16
C ALA A 39 10.40 -11.83 3.15
N ASP A 40 10.80 -12.81 2.37
CA ASP A 40 12.21 -13.13 2.11
C ASP A 40 12.77 -12.14 1.09
N TRP A 41 13.55 -11.18 1.55
CA TRP A 41 14.20 -10.22 0.66
C TRP A 41 15.43 -10.79 -0.05
N ASP A 42 16.01 -11.87 0.45
CA ASP A 42 17.13 -12.54 -0.23
C ASP A 42 16.73 -13.06 -1.62
N VAL A 43 15.48 -13.52 -1.80
CA VAL A 43 15.01 -13.91 -3.13
C VAL A 43 14.99 -12.73 -4.10
N ILE A 44 14.64 -11.52 -3.63
CA ILE A 44 14.66 -10.29 -4.44
C ILE A 44 16.11 -10.00 -4.86
N ALA A 45 17.06 -10.07 -3.92
CA ALA A 45 18.48 -9.90 -4.20
C ALA A 45 19.02 -10.95 -5.19
N ARG A 46 18.59 -12.21 -5.08
CA ARG A 46 18.98 -13.28 -6.03
C ARG A 46 18.42 -13.02 -7.42
N VAL A 47 17.16 -12.57 -7.53
CA VAL A 47 16.56 -12.17 -8.81
C VAL A 47 17.35 -11.00 -9.41
N LYS A 48 17.63 -9.94 -8.61
CA LYS A 48 18.38 -8.78 -9.09
C LYS A 48 19.75 -9.16 -9.67
N ARG A 49 20.45 -10.11 -9.06
CA ARG A 49 21.73 -10.61 -9.59
C ARG A 49 21.60 -11.50 -10.82
N SER A 50 20.40 -11.95 -11.16
CA SER A 50 20.19 -12.92 -12.24
C SER A 50 19.69 -12.33 -13.56
N VAL A 51 19.31 -11.03 -13.58
CA VAL A 51 18.80 -10.31 -14.75
C VAL A 51 19.43 -8.93 -14.87
N ASP A 52 19.45 -8.39 -16.10
CA ASP A 52 19.91 -7.03 -16.39
C ASP A 52 18.76 -6.00 -16.39
N ILE A 53 17.52 -6.46 -16.57
CA ILE A 53 16.33 -5.59 -16.52
C ILE A 53 16.04 -5.11 -15.09
N PRO A 54 15.34 -3.97 -14.94
CA PRO A 54 14.93 -3.46 -13.63
C PRO A 54 14.12 -4.46 -12.81
N VAL A 55 14.47 -4.55 -11.52
CA VAL A 55 13.77 -5.38 -10.53
C VAL A 55 13.04 -4.50 -9.53
N ILE A 56 11.74 -4.73 -9.36
CA ILE A 56 10.87 -4.03 -8.41
C ILE A 56 10.68 -4.92 -7.20
N GLY A 57 11.21 -4.51 -6.05
CA GLY A 57 11.08 -5.26 -4.79
C GLY A 57 9.74 -5.02 -4.12
N ASN A 58 9.10 -6.10 -3.64
CA ASN A 58 7.82 -6.04 -2.92
C ASN A 58 7.82 -6.97 -1.70
N GLY A 59 7.19 -6.52 -0.63
CA GLY A 59 6.95 -7.29 0.60
C GLY A 59 7.41 -6.55 1.86
N ASP A 60 6.49 -6.38 2.82
CA ASP A 60 6.72 -5.83 4.17
C ASP A 60 7.32 -4.41 4.20
N ILE A 61 7.01 -3.59 3.21
CA ILE A 61 7.30 -2.16 3.22
C ILE A 61 6.17 -1.45 3.95
N ALA A 62 6.43 -0.92 5.14
CA ALA A 62 5.47 -0.20 5.97
C ALA A 62 5.80 1.29 6.15
N CYS A 63 7.02 1.72 5.85
CA CYS A 63 7.48 3.11 5.94
C CYS A 63 8.68 3.35 5.01
N GLY A 64 9.14 4.61 4.95
CA GLY A 64 10.30 4.99 4.15
C GLY A 64 11.60 4.27 4.54
N LYS A 65 11.79 4.00 5.83
CA LYS A 65 12.97 3.26 6.31
C LYS A 65 13.00 1.80 5.83
N ASP A 66 11.83 1.15 5.73
CA ASP A 66 11.77 -0.21 5.17
C ASP A 66 12.11 -0.20 3.69
N ALA A 67 11.67 0.83 2.95
CA ALA A 67 12.01 1.00 1.54
C ALA A 67 13.52 1.19 1.34
N GLN A 68 14.15 2.06 2.14
CA GLN A 68 15.60 2.26 2.12
C GLN A 68 16.34 0.94 2.40
N ARG A 69 15.95 0.24 3.47
CA ARG A 69 16.55 -1.03 3.85
C ARG A 69 16.41 -2.10 2.75
N MET A 70 15.24 -2.18 2.10
CA MET A 70 15.06 -3.12 0.98
C MET A 70 16.02 -2.82 -0.17
N ILE A 71 16.20 -1.54 -0.54
CA ILE A 71 17.16 -1.15 -1.58
C ILE A 71 18.58 -1.52 -1.16
N ASP A 72 18.97 -1.21 0.07
CA ASP A 72 20.31 -1.48 0.60
C ASP A 72 20.62 -2.98 0.63
N GLU A 73 19.67 -3.81 1.07
CA GLU A 73 19.85 -5.26 1.21
C GLU A 73 19.74 -6.00 -0.13
N THR A 74 18.93 -5.52 -1.07
CA THR A 74 18.61 -6.28 -2.29
C THR A 74 19.17 -5.69 -3.57
N SER A 75 19.53 -4.41 -3.55
CA SER A 75 19.93 -3.62 -4.75
C SER A 75 18.83 -3.57 -5.82
N CYS A 76 17.56 -3.76 -5.46
CA CYS A 76 16.45 -3.60 -6.41
C CYS A 76 16.34 -2.15 -6.90
N ASP A 77 15.82 -1.97 -8.11
CA ASP A 77 15.79 -0.67 -8.79
C ASP A 77 14.59 0.19 -8.39
N ALA A 78 13.52 -0.45 -7.89
CA ALA A 78 12.30 0.21 -7.45
C ALA A 78 11.58 -0.58 -6.34
N ILE A 79 10.64 0.09 -5.69
CA ILE A 79 9.84 -0.46 -4.58
C ILE A 79 8.37 -0.49 -4.97
N MET A 80 7.71 -1.62 -4.71
CA MET A 80 6.26 -1.75 -4.76
C MET A 80 5.68 -1.84 -3.35
N VAL A 81 4.73 -0.96 -3.04
CA VAL A 81 4.02 -0.95 -1.76
C VAL A 81 2.63 -1.58 -1.92
N GLY A 82 2.26 -2.47 -1.03
CA GLY A 82 0.93 -3.08 -0.97
C GLY A 82 0.08 -2.50 0.17
N ARG A 83 -0.18 -3.33 1.18
CA ARG A 83 -1.09 -3.04 2.30
C ARG A 83 -0.85 -1.71 3.01
N ALA A 84 0.40 -1.28 3.14
CA ALA A 84 0.73 -0.03 3.83
C ALA A 84 0.26 1.24 3.08
N ALA A 85 -0.14 1.13 1.82
CA ALA A 85 -0.75 2.21 1.05
C ALA A 85 -2.29 2.28 1.23
N GLU A 86 -2.89 1.26 1.84
CA GLU A 86 -4.34 1.20 2.05
C GLU A 86 -4.78 2.25 3.09
N GLY A 87 -5.51 3.28 2.65
CA GLY A 87 -5.86 4.44 3.47
C GLY A 87 -4.69 5.37 3.82
N ASN A 88 -3.50 5.10 3.30
CA ASN A 88 -2.28 5.88 3.55
C ASN A 88 -1.45 6.10 2.27
N PRO A 89 -1.91 6.87 1.30
CA PRO A 89 -1.11 7.16 0.12
C PRO A 89 0.11 8.07 0.40
N TRP A 90 0.17 8.69 1.57
CA TRP A 90 1.33 9.50 2.00
C TRP A 90 2.61 8.66 2.18
N ILE A 91 2.49 7.34 2.29
CA ILE A 91 3.65 6.44 2.36
C ILE A 91 4.60 6.65 1.16
N PHE A 92 4.07 6.94 -0.03
CA PHE A 92 4.92 7.21 -1.20
C PHE A 92 5.72 8.51 -1.06
N ARG A 93 5.13 9.54 -0.44
CA ARG A 93 5.81 10.79 -0.11
C ARG A 93 6.90 10.57 0.94
N ASP A 94 6.62 9.78 1.98
CA ASP A 94 7.57 9.42 3.02
C ASP A 94 8.74 8.59 2.46
N ILE A 95 8.45 7.57 1.68
CA ILE A 95 9.48 6.76 0.99
C ILE A 95 10.40 7.65 0.17
N ARG A 96 9.83 8.52 -0.67
CA ARG A 96 10.61 9.44 -1.48
C ARG A 96 11.51 10.33 -0.63
N SER A 97 10.97 10.92 0.44
CA SER A 97 11.74 11.77 1.35
C SER A 97 12.90 11.02 2.00
N VAL A 98 12.67 9.80 2.48
CA VAL A 98 13.72 8.99 3.09
C VAL A 98 14.80 8.63 2.07
N LEU A 99 14.44 8.22 0.87
CA LEU A 99 15.40 7.87 -0.18
C LEU A 99 16.23 9.07 -0.67
N GLU A 100 15.62 10.27 -0.72
CA GLU A 100 16.31 11.50 -1.19
C GLU A 100 17.10 12.19 -0.06
N THR A 101 16.64 12.15 1.18
CA THR A 101 17.16 12.99 2.28
C THR A 101 17.54 12.23 3.55
N GLY A 102 17.20 10.96 3.65
CA GLY A 102 17.34 10.14 4.87
C GLY A 102 16.31 10.46 5.96
N LYS A 103 15.33 11.33 5.72
CA LYS A 103 14.38 11.82 6.73
C LYS A 103 12.95 11.42 6.41
N SER A 104 12.26 10.84 7.41
CA SER A 104 10.83 10.60 7.35
C SER A 104 10.06 11.93 7.47
N LEU A 105 8.89 11.96 6.82
CA LEU A 105 7.94 13.06 6.94
C LEU A 105 6.97 12.82 8.11
N PRO A 106 6.35 13.89 8.65
CA PRO A 106 5.30 13.74 9.65
C PRO A 106 4.09 12.99 9.07
N GLU A 107 3.41 12.25 9.94
CA GLU A 107 2.13 11.62 9.60
C GLU A 107 1.10 12.68 9.19
N PRO A 108 0.16 12.34 8.30
CA PRO A 108 -0.92 13.25 7.92
C PRO A 108 -1.82 13.54 9.13
N THR A 109 -2.30 14.79 9.21
CA THR A 109 -3.31 15.15 10.21
C THR A 109 -4.64 14.44 9.92
N ILE A 110 -5.56 14.46 10.89
CA ILE A 110 -6.89 13.87 10.71
C ILE A 110 -7.66 14.63 9.64
N GLU A 111 -7.51 15.95 9.58
CA GLU A 111 -8.11 16.82 8.57
C GLU A 111 -7.63 16.44 7.16
N GLU A 112 -6.32 16.30 6.97
CA GLU A 112 -5.74 15.88 5.70
C GLU A 112 -6.27 14.49 5.29
N ARG A 113 -6.38 13.59 6.26
CA ARG A 113 -6.83 12.22 6.05
C ARG A 113 -8.30 12.16 5.65
N MET A 114 -9.18 12.93 6.31
CA MET A 114 -10.60 12.98 5.98
C MET A 114 -10.86 13.75 4.68
N ALA A 115 -10.12 14.82 4.42
CA ALA A 115 -10.19 15.53 3.15
C ALA A 115 -9.82 14.62 1.96
N LEU A 116 -8.77 13.81 2.11
CA LEU A 116 -8.40 12.85 1.06
C LEU A 116 -9.42 11.71 0.92
N ALA A 117 -9.96 11.22 2.02
CA ALA A 117 -11.02 10.20 1.99
C ALA A 117 -12.26 10.70 1.24
N LEU A 118 -12.67 11.94 1.50
CA LEU A 118 -13.78 12.59 0.78
C LEU A 118 -13.44 12.75 -0.70
N ARG A 119 -12.25 13.25 -1.02
CA ARG A 119 -11.79 13.37 -2.41
C ARG A 119 -11.80 12.03 -3.15
N HIS A 120 -11.40 10.95 -2.49
CA HIS A 120 -11.48 9.60 -3.05
C HIS A 120 -12.94 9.19 -3.35
N ALA A 121 -13.85 9.46 -2.41
CA ALA A 121 -15.28 9.18 -2.61
C ALA A 121 -15.88 10.01 -3.77
N GLU A 122 -15.52 11.29 -3.89
CA GLU A 122 -15.94 12.17 -5.00
C GLU A 122 -15.46 11.66 -6.36
N LEU A 123 -14.18 11.27 -6.45
CA LEU A 123 -13.63 10.68 -7.68
C LEU A 123 -14.37 9.39 -8.03
N LEU A 124 -14.58 8.51 -7.06
CA LEU A 124 -15.32 7.26 -7.29
C LEU A 124 -16.75 7.54 -7.78
N ALA A 125 -17.44 8.50 -7.17
CA ALA A 125 -18.78 8.92 -7.60
C ALA A 125 -18.79 9.49 -9.04
N SER A 126 -17.74 10.18 -9.46
CA SER A 126 -17.63 10.68 -10.83
C SER A 126 -17.49 9.56 -11.87
N TYR A 127 -16.95 8.41 -11.49
CA TYR A 127 -16.81 7.25 -12.37
C TYR A 127 -17.97 6.26 -12.28
N GLU A 128 -18.49 6.00 -11.07
CA GLU A 128 -19.49 4.95 -10.81
C GLU A 128 -20.93 5.51 -10.69
N GLY A 129 -21.09 6.84 -10.58
CA GLY A 129 -22.39 7.49 -10.46
C GLY A 129 -22.90 7.52 -9.01
N LYS A 130 -24.22 7.35 -8.81
CA LYS A 130 -24.87 7.59 -7.50
C LYS A 130 -24.52 6.58 -6.42
N SER A 131 -24.21 5.34 -6.80
CA SER A 131 -23.92 4.26 -5.84
C SER A 131 -22.42 3.96 -5.84
N ILE A 132 -21.75 4.26 -4.74
CA ILE A 132 -20.31 4.05 -4.55
C ILE A 132 -20.01 3.06 -3.40
N VAL A 133 -20.73 1.96 -3.35
CA VAL A 133 -20.58 0.95 -2.28
C VAL A 133 -19.14 0.40 -2.16
N ARG A 134 -18.37 0.44 -3.24
CA ARG A 134 -16.95 0.06 -3.24
C ARG A 134 -16.11 0.95 -2.33
N MET A 135 -16.53 2.20 -2.09
CA MET A 135 -15.87 3.11 -1.15
C MET A 135 -15.84 2.56 0.28
N ARG A 136 -16.77 1.69 0.66
CA ARG A 136 -16.83 1.07 2.01
C ARG A 136 -15.47 0.46 2.39
N LYS A 137 -14.88 -0.32 1.50
CA LYS A 137 -13.58 -0.95 1.73
C LYS A 137 -12.49 0.09 2.02
N HIS A 138 -12.42 1.14 1.21
CA HIS A 138 -11.42 2.20 1.37
C HIS A 138 -11.68 3.06 2.62
N ALA A 139 -12.94 3.39 2.90
CA ALA A 139 -13.33 4.16 4.07
C ALA A 139 -12.95 3.47 5.39
N MET A 140 -13.03 2.12 5.46
CA MET A 140 -12.60 1.35 6.62
C MET A 140 -11.13 1.60 6.99
N TRP A 141 -10.27 1.77 6.00
CA TRP A 141 -8.86 2.05 6.22
C TRP A 141 -8.63 3.50 6.67
N TYR A 142 -9.35 4.46 6.05
CA TYR A 142 -9.24 5.88 6.40
C TYR A 142 -9.67 6.19 7.84
N VAL A 143 -10.64 5.46 8.40
CA VAL A 143 -11.10 5.66 9.79
C VAL A 143 -10.34 4.78 10.81
N GLY A 144 -9.37 3.99 10.36
CA GLY A 144 -8.57 3.14 11.25
C GLY A 144 -7.79 3.97 12.27
N GLY A 145 -7.86 3.57 13.55
CA GLY A 145 -7.13 4.25 14.63
C GLY A 145 -7.75 5.55 15.16
N LEU A 146 -8.87 6.04 14.56
CA LEU A 146 -9.57 7.22 15.06
C LEU A 146 -10.41 6.91 16.30
N LYS A 147 -10.77 7.95 17.09
CA LYS A 147 -11.78 7.84 18.13
C LYS A 147 -13.09 7.33 17.52
N GLU A 148 -13.80 6.49 18.25
CA GLU A 148 -15.05 5.88 17.79
C GLU A 148 -14.96 5.13 16.46
N ALA A 149 -13.76 4.65 16.07
CA ALA A 149 -13.56 3.92 14.81
C ALA A 149 -14.54 2.76 14.61
N SER A 150 -14.94 2.08 15.70
CA SER A 150 -15.93 0.99 15.64
C SER A 150 -17.32 1.48 15.24
N ALA A 151 -17.76 2.65 15.73
CA ALA A 151 -19.02 3.26 15.35
C ALA A 151 -18.98 3.75 13.90
N LEU A 152 -17.90 4.45 13.51
CA LEU A 152 -17.69 4.90 12.13
C LEU A 152 -17.71 3.71 11.14
N ARG A 153 -17.09 2.59 11.51
CA ARG A 153 -17.10 1.38 10.67
C ARG A 153 -18.51 0.79 10.51
N ARG A 154 -19.35 0.81 11.55
CA ARG A 154 -20.76 0.40 11.41
C ARG A 154 -21.51 1.28 10.42
N ASP A 155 -21.35 2.60 10.50
CA ASP A 155 -21.98 3.53 9.57
C ASP A 155 -21.50 3.28 8.13
N ILE A 156 -20.20 3.05 7.93
CA ILE A 156 -19.62 2.73 6.63
C ILE A 156 -20.24 1.47 6.00
N THR A 157 -20.61 0.45 6.80
CA THR A 157 -21.20 -0.78 6.25
C THR A 157 -22.54 -0.56 5.55
N THR A 158 -23.26 0.49 5.88
CA THR A 158 -24.56 0.84 5.30
C THR A 158 -24.50 1.97 4.27
N ALA A 159 -23.40 2.74 4.22
CA ALA A 159 -23.22 3.86 3.30
C ALA A 159 -23.30 3.41 1.83
N VAL A 160 -24.01 4.16 0.99
CA VAL A 160 -24.23 3.87 -0.43
C VAL A 160 -23.84 5.04 -1.32
N THR A 161 -24.12 6.25 -0.88
CA THR A 161 -23.98 7.49 -1.66
C THR A 161 -22.78 8.32 -1.21
N LEU A 162 -22.37 9.28 -2.03
CA LEU A 162 -21.34 10.26 -1.66
C LEU A 162 -21.72 11.04 -0.39
N ASP A 163 -22.99 11.39 -0.24
CA ASP A 163 -23.45 12.15 0.93
C ASP A 163 -23.37 11.31 2.22
N ASP A 164 -23.62 10.00 2.15
CA ASP A 164 -23.41 9.12 3.29
C ASP A 164 -21.93 9.13 3.75
N PHE A 165 -21.01 9.00 2.82
CA PHE A 165 -19.57 9.03 3.13
C PHE A 165 -19.11 10.41 3.63
N ARG A 166 -19.63 11.49 3.05
CA ARG A 166 -19.36 12.86 3.53
C ARG A 166 -19.76 13.02 4.98
N ALA A 167 -20.98 12.65 5.33
CA ALA A 167 -21.48 12.73 6.71
C ALA A 167 -20.63 11.92 7.70
N ILE A 168 -20.16 10.73 7.28
CA ILE A 168 -19.28 9.89 8.11
C ILE A 168 -17.91 10.56 8.33
N PHE A 169 -17.29 11.10 7.29
CA PHE A 169 -15.97 11.75 7.39
C PHE A 169 -16.03 13.06 8.18
N GLU A 170 -17.09 13.87 8.03
CA GLU A 170 -17.34 15.05 8.86
C GLU A 170 -17.55 14.67 10.34
N ARG A 171 -18.28 13.58 10.61
CA ARG A 171 -18.41 13.06 11.97
C ARG A 171 -17.07 12.60 12.54
N ALA A 172 -16.24 11.93 11.73
CA ALA A 172 -14.91 11.51 12.14
C ALA A 172 -14.04 12.72 12.52
N LEU A 173 -14.08 13.83 11.77
CA LEU A 173 -13.41 15.09 12.11
C LEU A 173 -13.88 15.60 13.47
N ARG A 174 -15.18 15.87 13.62
CA ARG A 174 -15.74 16.39 14.89
C ARG A 174 -15.34 15.59 16.11
N LEU A 175 -15.32 14.25 16.02
CA LEU A 175 -14.95 13.38 17.13
C LEU A 175 -13.47 13.47 17.52
N ASN A 176 -12.63 14.01 16.65
CA ASN A 176 -11.18 14.04 16.81
C ASN A 176 -10.58 15.46 16.86
N GLU A 177 -11.39 16.53 16.66
CA GLU A 177 -10.97 17.94 16.77
C GLU A 177 -10.83 18.42 18.22
N GLU A 178 -11.38 17.72 19.22
CA GLU A 178 -11.44 18.13 20.63
C GLU A 178 -10.18 17.74 21.45
N HIS A 179 -8.99 17.85 20.86
CA HIS A 179 -7.76 17.62 21.67
C HIS A 179 -6.61 18.50 21.22
#